data_a751162105bb49f8d4dd58daca1ab8c0
#
_entry.id   a751162105bb49f8d4dd58daca1ab8c0
#
_cell.length_a   1.000
_cell.length_b   1.000
_cell.length_c   1.000
_cell.angle_alpha   90.00
_cell.angle_beta   90.00
_cell.angle_gamma   90.00
#
_symmetry.space_group_name_H-M   'P 1'
#
loop_
_entity.id
_entity.type
_entity.pdbx_description
1 polymer ?
#
loop_
_entity_poly.entity_id
_entity_poly.type
_entity_poly.pdbx_seq_one_letter_code
_entity_poly.pdbx_strand_id
1 'polypeptide(L)'
;ATSRQHRFAKRKRISFAEILDEDAVGMHPNSTLQTFLGQVTDRLGKPQKLRIQLSSFDAMCRMVGAGVGVGIVPESAARRNQATMNLALIELTEPWSVRERFILTRDQAALPSYAHSLIDHLRQHYAAHAKN
;
A
#
# COMPACT_ATOMS: atom_id res chain seq x y z
N ALA A 1 -4.49 6.42 -0.95
CA ALA A 1 -5.86 6.58 -0.42
C ALA A 1 -6.03 7.98 0.16
N THR A 2 -7.24 8.52 0.03
CA THR A 2 -7.65 9.80 0.62
C THR A 2 -9.08 9.65 1.18
N SER A 3 -9.57 10.63 1.96
CA SER A 3 -11.00 10.70 2.23
C SER A 3 -11.77 11.08 0.95
N ARG A 4 -13.04 10.73 0.86
CA ARG A 4 -13.88 11.08 -0.32
C ARG A 4 -14.11 12.59 -0.46
N GLN A 5 -13.90 13.38 0.59
CA GLN A 5 -14.00 14.85 0.57
C GLN A 5 -12.67 15.53 0.20
N HIS A 6 -11.57 14.78 0.10
CA HIS A 6 -10.27 15.34 -0.23
C HIS A 6 -10.23 15.86 -1.68
N ARG A 7 -9.47 16.94 -1.93
CA ARG A 7 -9.33 17.55 -3.26
C ARG A 7 -8.90 16.58 -4.37
N PHE A 8 -8.17 15.52 -4.00
CA PHE A 8 -7.72 14.48 -4.93
C PHE A 8 -8.71 13.33 -5.13
N ALA A 9 -9.81 13.27 -4.37
CA ALA A 9 -10.71 12.10 -4.33
C ALA A 9 -11.31 11.70 -5.70
N LYS A 10 -11.44 12.68 -6.62
CA LYS A 10 -11.98 12.43 -7.97
C LYS A 10 -10.91 12.04 -9.00
N ARG A 11 -9.64 12.05 -8.63
CA ARG A 11 -8.55 11.67 -9.53
C ARG A 11 -8.44 10.16 -9.62
N LYS A 12 -8.15 9.65 -10.80
CA LYS A 12 -7.86 8.22 -11.01
C LYS A 12 -6.40 7.90 -10.73
N ARG A 13 -5.50 8.83 -11.04
CA ARG A 13 -4.05 8.68 -10.90
C ARG A 13 -3.43 9.95 -10.32
N ILE A 14 -2.33 9.79 -9.60
CA ILE A 14 -1.57 10.89 -8.99
C ILE A 14 -0.09 10.49 -8.85
N SER A 15 0.83 11.45 -8.96
CA SER A 15 2.23 11.18 -8.67
C SER A 15 2.51 11.27 -7.17
N PHE A 16 3.54 10.53 -6.73
CA PHE A 16 3.98 10.60 -5.33
C PHE A 16 4.46 12.01 -4.95
N ALA A 17 5.12 12.70 -5.87
CA ALA A 17 5.61 14.05 -5.65
C ALA A 17 4.46 15.05 -5.34
N GLU A 18 3.29 14.89 -5.97
CA GLU A 18 2.13 15.75 -5.75
C GLU A 18 1.54 15.59 -4.35
N ILE A 19 1.61 14.39 -3.76
CA ILE A 19 1.06 14.13 -2.43
C ILE A 19 1.99 14.53 -1.29
N LEU A 20 3.26 14.84 -1.56
CA LEU A 20 4.21 15.27 -0.52
C LEU A 20 3.86 16.64 0.09
N ASP A 21 3.03 17.44 -0.56
CA ASP A 21 2.52 18.70 0.00
C ASP A 21 1.35 18.52 0.97
N GLU A 22 0.76 17.31 0.98
CA GLU A 22 -0.37 17.01 1.86
C GLU A 22 0.10 16.47 3.21
N ASP A 23 -0.75 16.67 4.21
CA ASP A 23 -0.61 15.96 5.47
C ASP A 23 -0.73 14.46 5.24
N ALA A 24 0.20 13.68 5.78
CA ALA A 24 0.27 12.25 5.53
C ALA A 24 0.03 11.42 6.79
N VAL A 25 -0.67 10.32 6.61
CA VAL A 25 -0.79 9.22 7.56
C VAL A 25 0.18 8.12 7.11
N GLY A 26 1.20 7.84 7.91
CA GLY A 26 2.27 6.89 7.58
C GLY A 26 2.21 5.60 8.39
N MET A 27 3.02 4.65 7.97
CA MET A 27 3.31 3.45 8.75
C MET A 27 4.40 3.74 9.80
N HIS A 28 4.51 2.84 10.77
CA HIS A 28 5.60 2.82 11.75
C HIS A 28 6.97 2.97 11.06
N PRO A 29 7.92 3.73 11.63
CA PRO A 29 9.21 4.04 10.99
C PRO A 29 9.99 2.82 10.51
N ASN A 30 9.93 1.70 11.26
CA ASN A 30 10.64 0.46 10.94
C ASN A 30 9.88 -0.45 9.95
N SER A 31 8.74 -0.02 9.42
CA SER A 31 8.03 -0.79 8.40
C SER A 31 8.76 -0.71 7.06
N THR A 32 8.78 -1.81 6.31
CA THR A 32 9.39 -1.86 4.97
C THR A 32 8.82 -0.78 4.04
N LEU A 33 7.52 -0.49 4.14
CA LEU A 33 6.90 0.56 3.34
C LEU A 33 7.44 1.94 3.73
N GLN A 34 7.47 2.28 5.02
CA GLN A 34 7.92 3.61 5.45
C GLN A 34 9.39 3.83 5.17
N THR A 35 10.24 2.81 5.39
CA THR A 35 11.66 2.85 5.03
C THR A 35 11.85 3.10 3.53
N PHE A 36 11.10 2.39 2.68
CA PHE A 36 11.15 2.57 1.25
C PHE A 36 10.70 3.98 0.82
N LEU A 37 9.57 4.47 1.36
CA LEU A 37 9.09 5.82 1.06
C LEU A 37 10.08 6.90 1.51
N GLY A 38 10.76 6.71 2.65
CA GLY A 38 11.86 7.56 3.09
C GLY A 38 12.96 7.68 2.05
N GLN A 39 13.43 6.55 1.51
CA GLN A 39 14.44 6.56 0.44
C GLN A 39 13.96 7.28 -0.83
N VAL A 40 12.68 7.18 -1.16
CA VAL A 40 12.11 7.89 -2.32
C VAL A 40 12.07 9.39 -2.05
N THR A 41 11.64 9.81 -0.85
CA THR A 41 11.60 11.23 -0.47
C THR A 41 12.98 11.86 -0.41
N ASP A 42 13.99 11.13 0.06
CA ASP A 42 15.38 11.58 0.08
C ASP A 42 15.89 11.87 -1.34
N ARG A 43 15.56 11.00 -2.31
CA ARG A 43 15.92 11.21 -3.72
C ARG A 43 15.20 12.40 -4.35
N LEU A 44 13.96 12.67 -3.91
CA LEU A 44 13.17 13.80 -4.38
C LEU A 44 13.54 15.13 -3.67
N GLY A 45 14.36 15.07 -2.62
CA GLY A 45 14.71 16.24 -1.81
C GLY A 45 13.51 16.86 -1.07
N LYS A 46 12.43 16.08 -0.88
CA LYS A 46 11.18 16.58 -0.29
C LYS A 46 10.59 15.57 0.70
N PRO A 47 10.62 15.86 2.01
CA PRO A 47 10.10 14.94 3.00
C PRO A 47 8.56 14.88 2.99
N GLN A 48 8.01 13.75 3.47
CA GLN A 48 6.58 13.64 3.76
C GLN A 48 6.21 14.49 4.99
N LYS A 49 5.05 15.11 4.95
CA LYS A 49 4.46 15.80 6.11
C LYS A 49 3.69 14.81 7.00
N LEU A 50 4.41 13.91 7.68
CA LEU A 50 3.82 12.89 8.52
C LEU A 50 3.16 13.51 9.76
N ARG A 51 1.83 13.41 9.85
CA ARG A 51 1.06 13.83 11.03
C ARG A 51 0.95 12.73 12.09
N ILE A 52 0.78 11.50 11.66
CA ILE A 52 0.65 10.34 12.52
C ILE A 52 1.25 9.10 11.84
N GLN A 53 1.83 8.23 12.64
CA GLN A 53 2.35 6.94 12.20
C GLN A 53 1.67 5.81 12.97
N LEU A 54 1.28 4.76 12.25
CA LEU A 54 0.45 3.67 12.76
C LEU A 54 1.08 2.32 12.45
N SER A 55 0.67 1.28 13.17
CA SER A 55 1.23 -0.08 13.03
C SER A 55 0.42 -0.98 12.09
N SER A 56 -0.75 -0.54 11.61
CA SER A 56 -1.58 -1.35 10.70
C SER A 56 -2.20 -0.52 9.58
N PHE A 57 -2.39 -1.15 8.42
CA PHE A 57 -3.06 -0.53 7.29
C PHE A 57 -4.54 -0.24 7.55
N ASP A 58 -5.20 -1.02 8.39
CA ASP A 58 -6.60 -0.77 8.73
C ASP A 58 -6.74 0.49 9.58
N ALA A 59 -5.82 0.71 10.53
CA ALA A 59 -5.77 1.95 11.30
C ALA A 59 -5.46 3.15 10.40
N MET A 60 -4.53 3.00 9.42
CA MET A 60 -4.27 4.04 8.42
C MET A 60 -5.53 4.38 7.62
N CYS A 61 -6.24 3.37 7.13
CA CYS A 61 -7.48 3.57 6.38
C CYS A 61 -8.52 4.33 7.20
N ARG A 62 -8.66 4.03 8.50
CA ARG A 62 -9.57 4.77 9.40
C ARG A 62 -9.18 6.25 9.52
N MET A 63 -7.91 6.54 9.75
CA MET A 63 -7.42 7.93 9.88
C MET A 63 -7.56 8.71 8.57
N VAL A 64 -7.22 8.08 7.44
CA VAL A 64 -7.41 8.66 6.11
C VAL A 64 -8.89 8.93 5.82
N GLY A 65 -9.77 7.97 6.11
CA GLY A 65 -11.23 8.12 5.96
C GLY A 65 -11.82 9.23 6.84
N ALA A 66 -11.23 9.46 8.02
CA ALA A 66 -11.57 10.56 8.91
C ALA A 66 -11.00 11.92 8.46
N GLY A 67 -10.23 11.98 7.37
CA GLY A 67 -9.70 13.22 6.82
C GLY A 67 -8.44 13.75 7.51
N VAL A 68 -7.71 12.91 8.28
CA VAL A 68 -6.46 13.31 8.95
C VAL A 68 -5.35 13.63 7.95
N GLY A 69 -5.37 12.98 6.77
CA GLY A 69 -4.40 13.18 5.72
C GLY A 69 -4.51 12.13 4.62
N VAL A 70 -3.54 12.11 3.72
CA VAL A 70 -3.41 11.08 2.67
C VAL A 70 -2.58 9.90 3.17
N GLY A 71 -2.82 8.70 2.64
CA GLY A 71 -2.07 7.50 3.04
C GLY A 71 -1.70 6.63 1.85
N ILE A 72 -0.48 6.09 1.84
CA ILE A 72 -0.06 5.06 0.90
C ILE A 72 -0.31 3.70 1.54
N VAL A 73 -1.20 2.94 0.94
CA VAL A 73 -1.62 1.63 1.44
C VAL A 73 -1.65 0.61 0.31
N PRO A 74 -1.40 -0.68 0.57
CA PRO A 74 -1.60 -1.71 -0.43
C PRO A 74 -3.05 -1.71 -0.92
N GLU A 75 -3.25 -1.86 -2.22
CA GLU A 75 -4.58 -1.86 -2.84
C GLU A 75 -5.53 -2.86 -2.17
N SER A 76 -5.04 -4.07 -1.87
CA SER A 76 -5.83 -5.11 -1.20
C SER A 76 -6.34 -4.68 0.18
N ALA A 77 -5.54 -3.96 0.97
CA ALA A 77 -5.97 -3.42 2.26
C ALA A 77 -6.98 -2.29 2.08
N ALA A 78 -6.72 -1.39 1.13
CA ALA A 78 -7.60 -0.27 0.85
C ALA A 78 -8.98 -0.73 0.34
N ARG A 79 -9.04 -1.70 -0.58
CA ARG A 79 -10.30 -2.24 -1.11
C ARG A 79 -11.15 -2.93 -0.04
N ARG A 80 -10.54 -3.72 0.87
CA ARG A 80 -11.28 -4.32 1.99
C ARG A 80 -11.96 -3.28 2.87
N ASN A 81 -11.31 -2.14 3.07
CA ASN A 81 -11.81 -1.08 3.96
C ASN A 81 -12.71 -0.07 3.23
N GLN A 82 -12.65 0.00 1.90
CA GLN A 82 -13.40 0.99 1.10
C GLN A 82 -14.91 0.86 1.23
N ALA A 83 -15.41 -0.38 1.44
CA ALA A 83 -16.85 -0.63 1.60
C ALA A 83 -17.44 -0.04 2.89
N THR A 84 -16.64 0.05 3.95
CA THR A 84 -17.07 0.46 5.30
C THR A 84 -16.49 1.80 5.74
N MET A 85 -15.52 2.33 5.00
CA MET A 85 -14.84 3.58 5.34
C MET A 85 -14.99 4.61 4.21
N ASN A 86 -14.91 5.87 4.58
CA ASN A 86 -15.03 7.01 3.67
C ASN A 86 -13.73 7.22 2.85
N LEU A 87 -13.37 6.24 2.00
CA LEU A 87 -12.13 6.20 1.26
C LEU A 87 -12.33 6.38 -0.24
N ALA A 88 -11.49 7.22 -0.84
CA ALA A 88 -11.23 7.27 -2.27
C ALA A 88 -9.84 6.67 -2.56
N LEU A 89 -9.78 5.75 -3.51
CA LEU A 89 -8.54 5.09 -3.93
C LEU A 89 -8.05 5.73 -5.21
N ILE A 90 -6.78 6.09 -5.24
CA ILE A 90 -6.12 6.76 -6.35
C ILE A 90 -4.84 5.98 -6.64
N GLU A 91 -4.64 5.62 -7.89
CA GLU A 91 -3.44 4.89 -8.32
C GLU A 91 -2.23 5.83 -8.33
N LEU A 92 -1.08 5.36 -7.85
CA LEU A 92 0.20 6.05 -8.02
C LEU A 92 0.75 5.80 -9.42
N THR A 93 1.34 6.83 -10.03
CA THR A 93 1.89 6.76 -11.40
C THR A 93 3.29 6.15 -11.47
N GLU A 94 3.98 6.07 -10.36
CA GLU A 94 5.36 5.59 -10.29
C GLU A 94 5.47 4.09 -10.53
N PRO A 95 6.45 3.62 -11.31
CA PRO A 95 6.66 2.19 -11.58
C PRO A 95 6.84 1.35 -10.30
N TRP A 96 7.44 1.91 -9.25
CA TRP A 96 7.65 1.23 -7.97
C TRP A 96 6.35 1.02 -7.16
N SER A 97 5.23 1.64 -7.56
CA SER A 97 3.94 1.45 -6.90
C SER A 97 3.38 0.04 -7.10
N VAL A 98 3.77 -0.62 -8.18
CA VAL A 98 3.47 -2.03 -8.44
C VAL A 98 4.52 -2.89 -7.77
N ARG A 99 4.11 -3.73 -6.83
CA ARG A 99 5.00 -4.64 -6.09
C ARG A 99 4.74 -6.07 -6.50
N GLU A 100 5.75 -6.71 -6.99
CA GLU A 100 5.74 -8.15 -7.22
C GLU A 100 6.03 -8.89 -5.90
N ARG A 101 5.39 -10.04 -5.74
CA ARG A 101 5.62 -10.94 -4.61
C ARG A 101 6.16 -12.26 -5.14
N PHE A 102 7.23 -12.72 -4.52
CA PHE A 102 7.90 -13.96 -4.90
C PHE A 102 7.83 -14.95 -3.75
N ILE A 103 7.66 -16.23 -4.11
CA ILE A 103 7.89 -17.35 -3.20
C ILE A 103 9.31 -17.84 -3.48
N LEU A 104 10.18 -17.72 -2.49
CA LEU A 104 11.58 -18.14 -2.59
C LEU A 104 11.78 -19.46 -1.86
N THR A 105 12.38 -20.42 -2.53
CA THR A 105 12.78 -21.71 -1.96
C THR A 105 14.23 -22.00 -2.34
N ARG A 106 14.95 -22.68 -1.47
CA ARG A 106 16.34 -23.10 -1.77
C ARG A 106 16.37 -24.15 -2.89
N ASP A 107 15.55 -25.18 -2.75
CA ASP A 107 15.33 -26.22 -3.74
C ASP A 107 13.88 -26.65 -3.68
N GLN A 108 13.17 -26.47 -4.79
CA GLN A 108 11.75 -26.81 -4.85
C GLN A 108 11.54 -28.33 -4.82
N ALA A 109 12.44 -29.12 -5.43
CA ALA A 109 12.29 -30.57 -5.51
C ALA A 109 12.48 -31.24 -4.13
N ALA A 110 13.26 -30.61 -3.25
CA ALA A 110 13.52 -31.11 -1.90
C ALA A 110 12.45 -30.72 -0.87
N LEU A 111 11.43 -29.98 -1.27
CA LEU A 111 10.39 -29.56 -0.34
C LEU A 111 9.47 -30.73 0.04
N PRO A 112 9.03 -30.80 1.31
CA PRO A 112 8.02 -31.78 1.71
C PRO A 112 6.66 -31.48 1.06
N SER A 113 5.81 -32.51 0.97
CA SER A 113 4.51 -32.45 0.25
C SER A 113 3.60 -31.30 0.74
N TYR A 114 3.56 -31.03 2.03
CA TYR A 114 2.76 -29.95 2.60
C TYR A 114 3.24 -28.56 2.12
N ALA A 115 4.55 -28.38 1.90
CA ALA A 115 5.09 -27.13 1.38
C ALA A 115 4.74 -26.93 -0.11
N HIS A 116 4.77 -28.00 -0.91
CA HIS A 116 4.25 -27.98 -2.29
C HIS A 116 2.78 -27.58 -2.31
N SER A 117 1.94 -28.23 -1.49
CA SER A 117 0.51 -27.91 -1.40
C SER A 117 0.25 -26.44 -1.01
N LEU A 118 1.04 -25.90 -0.07
CA LEU A 118 0.94 -24.48 0.31
C LEU A 118 1.32 -23.56 -0.85
N ILE A 119 2.41 -23.85 -1.56
CA ILE A 119 2.85 -23.05 -2.71
C ILE A 119 1.78 -23.04 -3.80
N ASP A 120 1.21 -24.19 -4.11
CA ASP A 120 0.17 -24.32 -5.14
C ASP A 120 -1.10 -23.57 -4.74
N HIS A 121 -1.51 -23.66 -3.47
CA HIS A 121 -2.62 -22.90 -2.94
C HIS A 121 -2.39 -21.38 -3.03
N LEU A 122 -1.21 -20.90 -2.65
CA LEU A 122 -0.85 -19.49 -2.77
C LEU A 122 -0.85 -19.02 -4.23
N ARG A 123 -0.28 -19.80 -5.15
CA ARG A 123 -0.28 -19.48 -6.58
C ARG A 123 -1.69 -19.36 -7.14
N GLN A 124 -2.56 -20.31 -6.82
CA GLN A 124 -3.97 -20.30 -7.26
C GLN A 124 -4.71 -19.09 -6.69
N HIS A 125 -4.54 -18.83 -5.40
CA HIS A 125 -5.17 -17.68 -4.73
C HIS A 125 -4.78 -16.35 -5.38
N TYR A 126 -3.49 -16.14 -5.61
CA TYR A 126 -3.02 -14.87 -6.21
C TYR A 126 -3.32 -14.78 -7.71
N ALA A 127 -3.30 -15.87 -8.46
CA ALA A 127 -3.69 -15.86 -9.87
C ALA A 127 -5.16 -15.48 -10.06
N ALA A 128 -6.03 -15.93 -9.17
CA ALA A 128 -7.45 -15.56 -9.17
C ALA A 128 -7.70 -14.08 -8.88
N HIS A 129 -6.82 -13.44 -8.09
CA HIS A 129 -6.95 -12.03 -7.69
C HIS A 129 -6.13 -11.05 -8.55
N ALA A 130 -5.25 -11.54 -9.42
CA ALA A 130 -4.45 -10.70 -10.33
C ALA A 130 -5.23 -10.21 -11.55
N LYS A 131 -6.44 -10.74 -11.79
CA LYS A 131 -7.29 -10.43 -12.96
C LYS A 131 -8.41 -9.40 -12.67
N ASN A 132 -8.46 -8.86 -11.47
CA ASN A 132 -9.38 -7.80 -11.07
C ASN A 132 -8.56 -6.55 -10.68
#